data_8239e837ccc58bb96e1eb3de30e973f6
#
_entry.id   8239e837ccc58bb96e1eb3de30e973f6
#
_cell.length_a   1.000
_cell.length_b   1.000
_cell.length_c   1.000
_cell.angle_alpha   90.00
_cell.angle_beta   90.00
_cell.angle_gamma   90.00
#
_symmetry.space_group_name_H-M   'P 1'
#
loop_
_entity.id
_entity.type
_entity.pdbx_description
1 polymer ?
#
loop_
_entity_poly.entity_id
_entity_poly.type
_entity_poly.pdbx_seq_one_letter_code
_entity_poly.pdbx_strand_id
1 'polypeptide(L)'
;MIGQIFFNEVRASFNLRKPKSDKPTNIYLVCRIDKKQVKLSTGVRVYPDQWNTKKQEAYVSPRLTELDNINNAIVNDEINKLRTDFLEFKRYICDNTNEIDNSLFLLKKYIYKDKMVKQQELQKPVQWLRRTISQDKTIKSDGQRNTLAIYLGHLKVFEEFLKATDRDDITFTDINLALIKDYETYLFNRQVGKGKTTKTSTVGNKVTALISIIKRAEPYGLIDISAAKLNQYKKPKSREGDDNEIYLSEEEVNKMYSLELKGLEEKARDVFVLQCWTGQRFSDMQLLNGGTVKDFNNGKILEIVQKKRTHKVSIPLFPVALEILEKYNFQVPKVRENTMLKYIKEAGQKAGIIGKHIVTEDRGSKITNTTYCRYELIGTHTGRRSFISNMLKRGYDSHILMRITGHTTEMAFKKYAKISSEDAANLMLETEASKINQANKVKQSNDIVPSSNENIAEAISKGIEAGLKHKNDIAYDLLFNSQESNIESYGIDRDVDISQFDLNKNELDFLNKTSDEFEVGTPSLKVRKILNRLLKLGIIVRLK
;
A
#
# COMPACT_ATOMS: atom_id res chain seq x y z
N MET A 1 37.65 -17.24 23.62
CA MET A 1 36.45 -17.80 24.29
C MET A 1 35.18 -17.56 23.48
N ILE A 2 34.82 -16.33 23.07
CA ILE A 2 33.58 -16.00 22.32
C ILE A 2 33.49 -16.73 20.96
N GLY A 3 34.60 -16.74 20.18
CA GLY A 3 34.64 -17.44 18.88
C GLY A 3 34.42 -18.94 18.99
N GLN A 4 34.92 -19.55 20.07
CA GLN A 4 34.76 -20.98 20.34
C GLN A 4 33.31 -21.33 20.71
N ILE A 5 32.61 -20.44 21.44
CA ILE A 5 31.20 -20.56 21.73
C ILE A 5 30.41 -20.49 20.43
N PHE A 6 30.65 -19.49 19.57
CA PHE A 6 30.05 -19.37 18.24
C PHE A 6 30.27 -20.64 17.41
N PHE A 7 31.48 -21.14 17.36
CA PHE A 7 31.83 -22.35 16.62
C PHE A 7 31.04 -23.57 17.06
N ASN A 8 30.80 -23.74 18.37
CA ASN A 8 30.07 -24.89 18.93
C ASN A 8 28.56 -24.76 18.84
N GLU A 9 28.01 -23.56 18.99
CA GLU A 9 26.58 -23.33 19.04
C GLU A 9 25.93 -23.20 17.66
N VAL A 10 26.64 -22.61 16.68
CA VAL A 10 26.10 -22.43 15.33
C VAL A 10 26.20 -23.72 14.54
N ARG A 11 25.04 -24.36 14.33
CA ARG A 11 24.91 -25.61 13.57
C ARG A 11 24.04 -25.40 12.34
N ALA A 12 24.41 -26.00 11.23
CA ALA A 12 23.61 -26.03 10.00
C ALA A 12 22.86 -27.35 9.88
N SER A 13 21.67 -27.27 9.31
CA SER A 13 20.88 -28.42 8.88
C SER A 13 20.32 -28.16 7.49
N PHE A 14 20.11 -29.21 6.70
CA PHE A 14 19.54 -29.14 5.37
C PHE A 14 18.10 -29.66 5.40
N ASN A 15 17.15 -28.80 5.07
CA ASN A 15 15.74 -29.10 5.20
C ASN A 15 15.00 -28.82 3.87
N LEU A 16 14.02 -29.69 3.55
CA LEU A 16 13.16 -29.50 2.39
C LEU A 16 12.21 -28.32 2.59
N ARG A 17 11.99 -27.53 1.54
CA ARG A 17 10.99 -26.45 1.55
C ARG A 17 9.57 -26.95 1.72
N LYS A 18 9.23 -28.05 1.01
CA LYS A 18 7.91 -28.67 1.01
C LYS A 18 8.06 -30.19 1.18
N PRO A 19 8.16 -30.70 2.42
CA PRO A 19 8.41 -32.12 2.67
C PRO A 19 7.31 -33.08 2.18
N LYS A 20 6.09 -32.57 1.95
CA LYS A 20 4.92 -33.34 1.50
C LYS A 20 4.57 -33.09 0.02
N SER A 21 5.50 -32.61 -0.80
CA SER A 21 5.25 -32.30 -2.20
C SER A 21 5.49 -33.54 -3.07
N ASP A 22 4.63 -33.76 -4.06
CA ASP A 22 4.81 -34.79 -5.10
C ASP A 22 5.79 -34.34 -6.22
N LYS A 23 6.34 -33.13 -6.12
CA LYS A 23 7.28 -32.54 -7.08
C LYS A 23 8.60 -32.22 -6.40
N PRO A 24 9.73 -32.17 -7.18
CA PRO A 24 11.01 -31.81 -6.62
C PRO A 24 10.94 -30.47 -5.87
N THR A 25 11.39 -30.44 -4.64
CA THR A 25 11.39 -29.26 -3.77
C THR A 25 12.78 -28.76 -3.47
N ASN A 26 12.92 -27.45 -3.27
CA ASN A 26 14.20 -26.85 -2.91
C ASN A 26 14.66 -27.32 -1.53
N ILE A 27 15.96 -27.49 -1.39
CA ILE A 27 16.63 -27.72 -0.11
C ILE A 27 17.12 -26.36 0.42
N TYR A 28 16.95 -26.14 1.73
CA TYR A 28 17.47 -24.97 2.44
C TYR A 28 18.55 -25.38 3.44
N LEU A 29 19.64 -24.66 3.46
CA LEU A 29 20.53 -24.63 4.61
C LEU A 29 19.85 -23.76 5.68
N VAL A 30 19.68 -24.33 6.87
CA VAL A 30 19.04 -23.68 8.03
C VAL A 30 20.02 -23.67 9.19
N CYS A 31 20.28 -22.51 9.75
CA CYS A 31 21.10 -22.35 10.95
C CYS A 31 20.48 -21.29 11.87
N ARG A 32 21.04 -21.13 13.07
CA ARG A 32 20.70 -20.05 14.00
C ARG A 32 21.93 -19.20 14.26
N ILE A 33 21.77 -17.88 14.05
CA ILE A 33 22.78 -16.86 14.35
C ILE A 33 22.08 -15.80 15.19
N ASP A 34 22.64 -15.40 16.30
CA ASP A 34 22.08 -14.42 17.25
C ASP A 34 20.64 -14.73 17.65
N LYS A 35 20.37 -16.01 17.97
CA LYS A 35 19.04 -16.55 18.29
C LYS A 35 18.00 -16.45 17.17
N LYS A 36 18.36 -15.90 15.99
CA LYS A 36 17.48 -15.82 14.82
C LYS A 36 17.70 -16.99 13.88
N GLN A 37 16.61 -17.57 13.36
CA GLN A 37 16.70 -18.60 12.35
C GLN A 37 17.00 -17.99 10.98
N VAL A 38 18.07 -18.47 10.34
CA VAL A 38 18.48 -18.11 8.99
C VAL A 38 18.19 -19.28 8.06
N LYS A 39 17.58 -19.00 6.90
CA LYS A 39 17.27 -19.98 5.85
C LYS A 39 17.88 -19.51 4.53
N LEU A 40 18.83 -20.26 3.99
CA LEU A 40 19.50 -19.98 2.73
C LEU A 40 19.15 -21.06 1.70
N SER A 41 18.82 -20.66 0.49
CA SER A 41 18.54 -21.61 -0.60
C SER A 41 19.83 -22.23 -1.09
N THR A 42 19.91 -23.56 -1.14
CA THR A 42 21.07 -24.26 -1.68
C THR A 42 21.14 -24.21 -3.22
N GLY A 43 20.00 -23.93 -3.87
CA GLY A 43 19.89 -23.92 -5.32
C GLY A 43 19.59 -25.28 -5.94
N VAL A 44 19.64 -26.37 -5.17
CA VAL A 44 19.33 -27.74 -5.62
C VAL A 44 17.94 -28.18 -5.17
N ARG A 45 17.37 -29.14 -5.90
CA ARG A 45 16.05 -29.71 -5.67
C ARG A 45 16.13 -31.22 -5.62
N VAL A 46 15.26 -31.84 -4.81
CA VAL A 46 15.12 -33.28 -4.70
C VAL A 46 13.65 -33.65 -4.52
N TYR A 47 13.24 -34.85 -4.93
CA TYR A 47 11.95 -35.39 -4.58
C TYR A 47 11.91 -35.69 -3.08
N PRO A 48 10.84 -35.35 -2.33
CA PRO A 48 10.78 -35.55 -0.88
C PRO A 48 10.92 -37.02 -0.45
N ASP A 49 10.43 -37.96 -1.23
CA ASP A 49 10.56 -39.41 -1.03
C ASP A 49 11.99 -39.94 -1.26
N GLN A 50 12.78 -39.20 -2.00
CA GLN A 50 14.19 -39.49 -2.26
C GLN A 50 15.16 -38.77 -1.27
N TRP A 51 14.65 -38.14 -0.21
CA TRP A 51 15.44 -37.39 0.76
C TRP A 51 15.54 -38.08 2.12
N ASN A 52 16.75 -38.33 2.58
CA ASN A 52 17.01 -38.83 3.92
C ASN A 52 17.15 -37.70 4.93
N THR A 53 16.09 -37.45 5.69
CA THR A 53 16.05 -36.35 6.67
C THR A 53 17.08 -36.52 7.81
N LYS A 54 17.42 -37.78 8.20
CA LYS A 54 18.38 -38.04 9.28
C LYS A 54 19.83 -37.79 8.81
N LYS A 55 20.20 -38.30 7.64
CA LYS A 55 21.54 -38.10 7.05
C LYS A 55 21.65 -36.75 6.34
N GLN A 56 20.53 -36.12 5.99
CA GLN A 56 20.45 -34.91 5.19
C GLN A 56 21.17 -35.07 3.84
N GLU A 57 20.79 -36.11 3.12
CA GLU A 57 21.34 -36.53 1.83
C GLU A 57 20.22 -37.10 0.96
N ALA A 58 20.37 -36.98 -0.34
CA ALA A 58 19.50 -37.67 -1.29
C ALA A 58 19.88 -39.14 -1.41
N TYR A 59 18.88 -40.01 -1.54
CA TYR A 59 19.14 -41.43 -1.75
C TYR A 59 19.80 -41.69 -3.10
N VAL A 60 20.86 -42.51 -3.10
CA VAL A 60 21.45 -43.12 -4.28
C VAL A 60 21.29 -44.62 -4.09
N SER A 61 20.53 -45.30 -4.93
CA SER A 61 20.16 -46.69 -4.76
C SER A 61 19.82 -47.37 -6.09
N PRO A 62 20.12 -48.67 -6.25
CA PRO A 62 19.73 -49.43 -7.44
C PRO A 62 18.19 -49.49 -7.69
N ARG A 63 17.39 -49.08 -6.70
CA ARG A 63 15.91 -49.01 -6.82
C ARG A 63 15.40 -47.77 -7.52
N LEU A 64 16.27 -46.76 -7.69
CA LEU A 64 15.96 -45.51 -8.41
C LEU A 64 16.39 -45.64 -9.86
N THR A 65 15.83 -44.79 -10.71
CA THR A 65 16.27 -44.68 -12.11
C THR A 65 17.72 -44.19 -12.17
N GLU A 66 18.42 -44.47 -13.27
CA GLU A 66 19.77 -43.99 -13.48
C GLU A 66 19.84 -42.44 -13.43
N LEU A 67 18.82 -41.78 -14.02
CA LEU A 67 18.72 -40.33 -14.02
C LEU A 67 18.51 -39.76 -12.61
N ASP A 68 17.66 -40.40 -11.79
CA ASP A 68 17.47 -40.00 -10.40
C ASP A 68 18.74 -40.16 -9.59
N ASN A 69 19.46 -41.26 -9.78
CA ASN A 69 20.74 -41.50 -9.11
C ASN A 69 21.78 -40.43 -9.46
N ILE A 70 21.90 -40.07 -10.75
CA ILE A 70 22.78 -38.99 -11.20
C ILE A 70 22.38 -37.66 -10.56
N ASN A 71 21.09 -37.31 -10.63
CA ASN A 71 20.59 -36.06 -10.02
C ASN A 71 20.82 -36.02 -8.51
N ASN A 72 20.57 -37.13 -7.82
CA ASN A 72 20.75 -37.23 -6.36
C ASN A 72 22.23 -37.20 -5.96
N ALA A 73 23.12 -37.74 -6.77
CA ALA A 73 24.57 -37.61 -6.59
C ALA A 73 24.99 -36.13 -6.70
N ILE A 74 24.53 -35.41 -7.73
CA ILE A 74 24.80 -33.97 -7.91
C ILE A 74 24.28 -33.17 -6.68
N VAL A 75 23.08 -33.50 -6.21
CA VAL A 75 22.52 -32.88 -4.99
C VAL A 75 23.40 -33.12 -3.78
N ASN A 76 23.89 -34.34 -3.58
CA ASN A 76 24.76 -34.69 -2.46
C ASN A 76 26.12 -33.98 -2.56
N ASP A 77 26.71 -33.89 -3.74
CA ASP A 77 27.97 -33.16 -3.96
C ASP A 77 27.83 -31.67 -3.60
N GLU A 78 26.74 -31.03 -4.01
CA GLU A 78 26.47 -29.64 -3.66
C GLU A 78 26.22 -29.45 -2.17
N ILE A 79 25.50 -30.37 -1.51
CA ILE A 79 25.29 -30.36 -0.06
C ILE A 79 26.61 -30.50 0.69
N ASN A 80 27.51 -31.40 0.26
CA ASN A 80 28.81 -31.62 0.88
C ASN A 80 29.74 -30.39 0.73
N LYS A 81 29.71 -29.76 -0.44
CA LYS A 81 30.39 -28.51 -0.68
C LYS A 81 29.89 -27.40 0.27
N LEU A 82 28.56 -27.24 0.40
CA LEU A 82 27.97 -26.25 1.31
C LEU A 82 28.27 -26.56 2.79
N ARG A 83 28.43 -27.83 3.18
CA ARG A 83 28.93 -28.22 4.52
C ARG A 83 30.35 -27.71 4.74
N THR A 84 31.22 -27.86 3.73
CA THR A 84 32.60 -27.39 3.78
C THR A 84 32.68 -25.86 3.87
N ASP A 85 31.92 -25.16 3.01
CA ASP A 85 31.85 -23.69 3.02
C ASP A 85 31.31 -23.15 4.36
N PHE A 86 30.31 -23.83 4.94
CA PHE A 86 29.81 -23.49 6.26
C PHE A 86 30.83 -23.71 7.38
N LEU A 87 31.62 -24.75 7.29
CA LEU A 87 32.71 -25.01 8.24
C LEU A 87 33.85 -23.98 8.12
N GLU A 88 34.21 -23.60 6.90
CA GLU A 88 35.19 -22.51 6.64
C GLU A 88 34.70 -21.18 7.23
N PHE A 89 33.42 -20.84 7.01
CA PHE A 89 32.80 -19.67 7.62
C PHE A 89 32.90 -19.70 9.16
N LYS A 90 32.61 -20.82 9.80
CA LYS A 90 32.70 -20.95 11.26
C LYS A 90 34.13 -20.75 11.75
N ARG A 91 35.11 -21.31 11.05
CA ARG A 91 36.54 -21.15 11.36
C ARG A 91 36.94 -19.68 11.25
N TYR A 92 36.55 -19.02 10.15
CA TYR A 92 36.84 -17.61 9.95
C TYR A 92 36.31 -16.73 11.09
N ILE A 93 35.08 -16.93 11.54
CA ILE A 93 34.50 -16.18 12.67
C ILE A 93 35.20 -16.51 13.98
N CYS A 94 35.66 -17.77 14.17
CA CYS A 94 36.41 -18.15 15.36
C CYS A 94 37.74 -17.39 15.46
N ASP A 95 38.40 -17.20 14.32
CA ASP A 95 39.70 -16.51 14.23
C ASP A 95 39.54 -14.98 14.23
N ASN A 96 38.37 -14.46 13.80
CA ASN A 96 38.05 -13.04 13.65
C ASN A 96 36.82 -12.67 14.47
N THR A 97 36.89 -12.70 15.79
CA THR A 97 35.76 -12.50 16.70
C THR A 97 35.13 -11.10 16.66
N ASN A 98 35.86 -10.10 16.16
CA ASN A 98 35.32 -8.76 15.87
C ASN A 98 34.31 -8.72 14.71
N GLU A 99 34.27 -9.78 13.90
CA GLU A 99 33.32 -9.89 12.77
C GLU A 99 32.03 -10.65 13.13
N ILE A 100 31.82 -11.02 14.39
CA ILE A 100 30.64 -11.76 14.85
C ILE A 100 29.34 -10.99 14.52
N ASP A 101 29.32 -9.68 14.68
CA ASP A 101 28.18 -8.82 14.34
C ASP A 101 27.84 -8.84 12.85
N ASN A 102 28.82 -9.16 11.99
CA ASN A 102 28.67 -9.30 10.54
C ASN A 102 28.45 -10.76 10.10
N SER A 103 28.28 -11.69 11.04
CA SER A 103 28.27 -13.14 10.77
C SER A 103 27.23 -13.57 9.75
N LEU A 104 26.06 -12.94 9.71
CA LEU A 104 25.03 -13.23 8.71
C LEU A 104 25.45 -12.86 7.28
N PHE A 105 26.11 -11.72 7.11
CA PHE A 105 26.63 -11.28 5.82
C PHE A 105 27.75 -12.21 5.35
N LEU A 106 28.67 -12.53 6.24
CA LEU A 106 29.78 -13.44 5.98
C LEU A 106 29.30 -14.86 5.65
N LEU A 107 28.31 -15.38 6.38
CA LEU A 107 27.68 -16.65 6.04
C LEU A 107 27.19 -16.69 4.61
N LYS A 108 26.43 -15.66 4.19
CA LYS A 108 25.94 -15.57 2.80
C LYS A 108 27.09 -15.51 1.79
N LYS A 109 28.17 -14.78 2.13
CA LYS A 109 29.39 -14.69 1.31
C LYS A 109 30.04 -16.06 1.11
N TYR A 110 30.16 -16.86 2.17
CA TYR A 110 30.74 -18.20 2.10
C TYR A 110 29.83 -19.18 1.32
N ILE A 111 28.53 -19.23 1.64
CA ILE A 111 27.58 -20.16 1.00
C ILE A 111 27.36 -19.86 -0.48
N TYR A 112 27.48 -18.61 -0.91
CA TYR A 112 27.33 -18.21 -2.30
C TYR A 112 28.65 -17.86 -2.99
N LYS A 113 29.80 -18.29 -2.43
CA LYS A 113 31.16 -18.01 -2.87
C LYS A 113 31.36 -18.20 -4.38
N ASP A 114 30.94 -19.32 -4.95
CA ASP A 114 31.13 -19.60 -6.38
C ASP A 114 30.21 -18.77 -7.28
N LYS A 115 29.05 -18.40 -6.79
CA LYS A 115 28.18 -17.46 -7.50
C LYS A 115 28.75 -16.05 -7.46
N MET A 116 29.48 -15.71 -6.39
CA MET A 116 30.11 -14.40 -6.21
C MET A 116 31.46 -14.30 -6.97
N VAL A 117 32.30 -15.34 -6.95
CA VAL A 117 33.62 -15.34 -7.62
C VAL A 117 33.45 -15.19 -9.14
N LYS A 118 32.50 -15.89 -9.76
CA LYS A 118 32.15 -15.65 -11.18
C LYS A 118 31.58 -14.26 -11.47
N GLN A 119 31.16 -13.52 -10.44
CA GLN A 119 30.55 -12.20 -10.56
C GLN A 119 31.44 -11.06 -10.04
N GLN A 120 32.41 -11.31 -9.14
CA GLN A 120 33.28 -10.27 -8.58
C GLN A 120 34.25 -9.67 -9.60
N GLU A 121 34.68 -10.42 -10.61
CA GLU A 121 35.55 -9.91 -11.67
C GLU A 121 34.85 -8.99 -12.66
N LEU A 122 33.50 -8.90 -12.66
CA LEU A 122 32.76 -8.26 -13.76
C LEU A 122 31.68 -7.25 -13.34
N GLN A 123 31.45 -6.93 -12.04
CA GLN A 123 30.22 -6.16 -11.76
C GLN A 123 30.41 -4.91 -10.90
N LYS A 124 30.62 -3.80 -11.58
CA LYS A 124 30.30 -2.47 -11.04
C LYS A 124 28.83 -2.48 -10.58
N PRO A 125 28.49 -1.99 -9.38
CA PRO A 125 27.14 -2.09 -8.80
C PRO A 125 26.05 -1.60 -9.74
N VAL A 126 26.26 -0.49 -10.44
CA VAL A 126 25.30 0.08 -11.39
C VAL A 126 25.02 -0.86 -12.56
N GLN A 127 26.05 -1.53 -13.10
CA GLN A 127 25.89 -2.47 -14.23
C GLN A 127 25.11 -3.71 -13.80
N TRP A 128 25.44 -4.27 -12.62
CA TRP A 128 24.73 -5.42 -12.07
C TRP A 128 23.25 -5.10 -11.80
N LEU A 129 22.96 -3.98 -11.13
CA LEU A 129 21.61 -3.55 -10.82
C LEU A 129 20.81 -3.28 -12.09
N ARG A 130 21.43 -2.65 -13.10
CA ARG A 130 20.80 -2.39 -14.40
C ARG A 130 20.43 -3.70 -15.11
N ARG A 131 21.35 -4.68 -15.13
CA ARG A 131 21.12 -6.00 -15.72
C ARG A 131 19.96 -6.72 -15.04
N THR A 132 19.96 -6.78 -13.71
CA THR A 132 18.92 -7.44 -12.91
C THR A 132 17.56 -6.80 -13.13
N ILE A 133 17.47 -5.46 -13.15
CA ILE A 133 16.23 -4.74 -13.43
C ILE A 133 15.75 -5.01 -14.87
N SER A 134 16.67 -5.05 -15.83
CA SER A 134 16.33 -5.31 -17.24
C SER A 134 15.80 -6.74 -17.41
N GLN A 135 16.40 -7.72 -16.75
CA GLN A 135 15.91 -9.11 -16.72
C GLN A 135 14.50 -9.19 -16.11
N ASP A 136 14.27 -8.55 -14.99
CA ASP A 136 12.93 -8.50 -14.37
C ASP A 136 11.89 -7.86 -15.29
N LYS A 137 12.28 -6.84 -16.06
CA LYS A 137 11.37 -6.15 -16.97
C LYS A 137 10.80 -7.07 -18.06
N THR A 138 11.52 -8.12 -18.46
CA THR A 138 11.04 -9.10 -19.45
C THR A 138 9.95 -10.02 -18.92
N ILE A 139 9.90 -10.22 -17.58
CA ILE A 139 9.04 -11.22 -16.92
C ILE A 139 7.81 -10.57 -16.26
N LYS A 140 7.81 -9.24 -16.06
CA LYS A 140 6.80 -8.53 -15.28
C LYS A 140 5.66 -7.95 -16.12
N SER A 141 4.51 -7.73 -15.46
CA SER A 141 3.34 -7.05 -16.06
C SER A 141 3.63 -5.59 -16.43
N ASP A 142 2.84 -4.99 -17.31
CA ASP A 142 3.05 -3.61 -17.80
C ASP A 142 3.16 -2.56 -16.69
N GLY A 143 2.36 -2.65 -15.63
CA GLY A 143 2.44 -1.73 -14.48
C GLY A 143 3.76 -1.83 -13.73
N GLN A 144 4.31 -3.04 -13.61
CA GLN A 144 5.61 -3.30 -12.99
C GLN A 144 6.77 -2.88 -13.91
N ARG A 145 6.63 -3.04 -15.23
CA ARG A 145 7.61 -2.56 -16.23
C ARG A 145 7.82 -1.06 -16.14
N ASN A 146 6.76 -0.27 -15.92
CA ASN A 146 6.86 1.18 -15.73
C ASN A 146 7.69 1.53 -14.47
N THR A 147 7.48 0.83 -13.36
CA THR A 147 8.28 1.01 -12.14
C THR A 147 9.76 0.68 -12.38
N LEU A 148 10.04 -0.40 -13.10
CA LEU A 148 11.41 -0.79 -13.44
C LEU A 148 12.08 0.21 -14.40
N ALA A 149 11.32 0.82 -15.32
CA ALA A 149 11.83 1.90 -16.18
C ALA A 149 12.22 3.14 -15.35
N ILE A 150 11.42 3.50 -14.33
CA ILE A 150 11.74 4.57 -13.39
C ILE A 150 13.02 4.23 -12.60
N TYR A 151 13.21 2.99 -12.16
CA TYR A 151 14.42 2.54 -11.48
C TYR A 151 15.66 2.69 -12.36
N LEU A 152 15.58 2.35 -13.64
CA LEU A 152 16.68 2.58 -14.58
C LEU A 152 17.03 4.07 -14.71
N GLY A 153 16.02 4.95 -14.68
CA GLY A 153 16.22 6.40 -14.62
C GLY A 153 16.95 6.86 -13.35
N HIS A 154 16.62 6.28 -12.19
CA HIS A 154 17.33 6.57 -10.93
C HIS A 154 18.79 6.08 -10.96
N LEU A 155 19.04 4.88 -11.49
CA LEU A 155 20.41 4.36 -11.65
C LEU A 155 21.25 5.23 -12.59
N LYS A 156 20.67 5.77 -13.67
CA LYS A 156 21.36 6.70 -14.55
C LYS A 156 21.86 7.94 -13.79
N VAL A 157 21.02 8.54 -12.94
CA VAL A 157 21.40 9.72 -12.16
C VAL A 157 22.46 9.36 -11.10
N PHE A 158 22.42 8.17 -10.53
CA PHE A 158 23.45 7.69 -9.61
C PHE A 158 24.80 7.46 -10.34
N GLU A 159 24.76 6.93 -11.55
CA GLU A 159 25.95 6.79 -12.38
C GLU A 159 26.55 8.15 -12.77
N GLU A 160 25.71 9.16 -13.07
CA GLU A 160 26.16 10.54 -13.29
C GLU A 160 26.88 11.11 -12.05
N PHE A 161 26.37 10.84 -10.85
CA PHE A 161 27.00 11.22 -9.59
C PHE A 161 28.36 10.56 -9.41
N LEU A 162 28.44 9.24 -9.62
CA LEU A 162 29.71 8.51 -9.47
C LEU A 162 30.79 9.05 -10.41
N LYS A 163 30.44 9.33 -11.66
CA LYS A 163 31.35 9.95 -12.63
C LYS A 163 31.78 11.36 -12.22
N ALA A 164 30.84 12.17 -11.74
CA ALA A 164 31.12 13.55 -11.31
C ALA A 164 31.99 13.63 -10.05
N THR A 165 32.16 12.52 -9.33
CA THR A 165 32.98 12.43 -8.10
C THR A 165 34.16 11.49 -8.23
N ASP A 166 34.53 11.08 -9.47
CA ASP A 166 35.63 10.16 -9.78
C ASP A 166 35.55 8.83 -8.99
N ARG A 167 34.31 8.31 -8.84
CA ARG A 167 34.02 7.06 -8.10
C ARG A 167 33.48 5.97 -9.03
N ASP A 168 33.95 5.88 -10.26
CA ASP A 168 33.46 4.94 -11.27
C ASP A 168 33.73 3.47 -10.95
N ASP A 169 34.73 3.22 -10.10
CA ASP A 169 35.25 1.88 -9.79
C ASP A 169 34.74 1.32 -8.44
N ILE A 170 33.70 1.94 -7.86
CA ILE A 170 33.13 1.43 -6.60
C ILE A 170 32.63 0.00 -6.73
N THR A 171 32.75 -0.72 -5.63
CA THR A 171 32.19 -2.04 -5.42
C THR A 171 30.93 -1.96 -4.54
N PHE A 172 30.23 -3.07 -4.33
CA PHE A 172 29.10 -3.09 -3.40
C PHE A 172 29.51 -2.81 -1.94
N THR A 173 30.76 -3.11 -1.57
CA THR A 173 31.28 -2.85 -0.22
C THR A 173 31.49 -1.37 0.05
N ASP A 174 31.68 -0.56 -0.98
CA ASP A 174 31.83 0.90 -0.87
C ASP A 174 30.49 1.62 -0.68
N ILE A 175 29.39 0.92 -0.97
CA ILE A 175 28.06 1.49 -0.82
C ILE A 175 27.64 1.46 0.66
N ASN A 176 27.67 2.62 1.28
CA ASN A 176 27.30 2.82 2.68
C ASN A 176 26.50 4.11 2.86
N LEU A 177 26.06 4.39 4.09
CA LEU A 177 25.28 5.59 4.40
C LEU A 177 26.02 6.90 4.05
N ALA A 178 27.35 6.94 4.17
CA ALA A 178 28.14 8.12 3.82
C ALA A 178 28.06 8.42 2.31
N LEU A 179 28.27 7.41 1.46
CA LEU A 179 28.11 7.54 0.00
C LEU A 179 26.69 7.99 -0.38
N ILE A 180 25.68 7.47 0.31
CA ILE A 180 24.28 7.86 0.08
C ILE A 180 24.04 9.32 0.49
N LYS A 181 24.70 9.82 1.54
CA LYS A 181 24.64 11.23 1.94
C LYS A 181 25.36 12.14 0.96
N ASP A 182 26.50 11.71 0.41
CA ASP A 182 27.19 12.43 -0.67
C ASP A 182 26.30 12.52 -1.92
N TYR A 183 25.62 11.42 -2.28
CA TYR A 183 24.65 11.42 -3.37
C TYR A 183 23.46 12.34 -3.11
N GLU A 184 22.95 12.38 -1.88
CA GLU A 184 21.88 13.31 -1.47
C GLU A 184 22.33 14.77 -1.68
N THR A 185 23.55 15.10 -1.24
CA THR A 185 24.15 16.44 -1.41
C THR A 185 24.34 16.79 -2.89
N TYR A 186 24.83 15.83 -3.70
CA TYR A 186 24.92 16.01 -5.15
C TYR A 186 23.55 16.33 -5.78
N LEU A 187 22.49 15.63 -5.37
CA LEU A 187 21.14 15.86 -5.89
C LEU A 187 20.59 17.24 -5.51
N PHE A 188 20.92 17.77 -4.33
CA PHE A 188 20.54 19.13 -3.95
C PHE A 188 21.24 20.20 -4.80
N ASN A 189 22.49 19.97 -5.17
CA ASN A 189 23.28 20.90 -5.97
C ASN A 189 23.06 20.75 -7.47
N ARG A 190 22.48 19.61 -7.90
CA ARG A 190 22.24 19.32 -9.30
C ARG A 190 21.21 20.26 -9.91
N GLN A 191 21.59 20.96 -10.97
CA GLN A 191 20.67 21.78 -11.73
C GLN A 191 19.72 20.91 -12.58
N VAL A 192 18.45 21.26 -12.56
CA VAL A 192 17.39 20.62 -13.35
C VAL A 192 16.59 21.70 -14.04
N GLY A 193 16.31 21.54 -15.31
CA GLY A 193 15.51 22.44 -16.14
C GLY A 193 15.55 23.94 -15.75
N LYS A 194 15.80 24.83 -16.67
CA LYS A 194 15.86 26.31 -16.45
C LYS A 194 16.75 26.74 -15.27
N GLY A 195 17.82 25.99 -14.94
CA GLY A 195 18.79 26.35 -13.88
C GLY A 195 18.29 26.24 -12.44
N LYS A 196 17.15 25.61 -12.19
CA LYS A 196 16.64 25.37 -10.82
C LYS A 196 17.29 24.13 -10.19
N THR A 197 17.54 24.15 -8.89
CA THR A 197 17.98 22.97 -8.13
C THR A 197 16.81 22.00 -7.87
N THR A 198 17.15 20.77 -7.49
CA THR A 198 16.12 19.73 -7.24
C THR A 198 15.33 20.03 -5.97
N LYS A 199 14.01 19.78 -5.97
CA LYS A 199 13.15 19.93 -4.77
C LYS A 199 13.53 18.92 -3.69
N THR A 200 13.43 19.30 -2.42
CA THR A 200 13.73 18.46 -1.25
C THR A 200 12.93 17.14 -1.27
N SER A 201 11.63 17.21 -1.55
CA SER A 201 10.77 16.02 -1.68
C SER A 201 11.24 15.07 -2.78
N THR A 202 11.72 15.63 -3.92
CA THR A 202 12.24 14.85 -5.05
C THR A 202 13.60 14.22 -4.72
N VAL A 203 14.49 14.93 -4.03
CA VAL A 203 15.78 14.40 -3.57
C VAL A 203 15.53 13.18 -2.68
N GLY A 204 14.72 13.34 -1.64
CA GLY A 204 14.41 12.23 -0.73
C GLY A 204 13.78 11.02 -1.42
N ASN A 205 12.88 11.25 -2.40
CA ASN A 205 12.29 10.16 -3.20
C ASN A 205 13.33 9.43 -4.05
N LYS A 206 14.26 10.17 -4.69
CA LYS A 206 15.32 9.56 -5.51
C LYS A 206 16.28 8.72 -4.67
N VAL A 207 16.69 9.22 -3.51
CA VAL A 207 17.58 8.47 -2.59
C VAL A 207 16.88 7.23 -2.04
N THR A 208 15.63 7.34 -1.59
CA THR A 208 14.86 6.19 -1.11
C THR A 208 14.66 5.14 -2.21
N ALA A 209 14.41 5.58 -3.44
CA ALA A 209 14.30 4.67 -4.59
C ALA A 209 15.64 3.98 -4.87
N LEU A 210 16.77 4.70 -4.84
CA LEU A 210 18.10 4.11 -5.01
C LEU A 210 18.40 3.05 -3.94
N ILE A 211 18.12 3.35 -2.67
CA ILE A 211 18.29 2.38 -1.57
C ILE A 211 17.43 1.12 -1.83
N SER A 212 16.19 1.31 -2.29
CA SER A 212 15.29 0.19 -2.64
C SER A 212 15.83 -0.65 -3.81
N ILE A 213 16.52 -0.01 -4.75
CA ILE A 213 17.19 -0.69 -5.87
C ILE A 213 18.41 -1.46 -5.36
N ILE A 214 19.23 -0.85 -4.52
CA ILE A 214 20.43 -1.47 -3.94
C ILE A 214 20.07 -2.69 -3.08
N LYS A 215 18.98 -2.64 -2.32
CA LYS A 215 18.46 -3.78 -1.53
C LYS A 215 18.22 -5.06 -2.35
N ARG A 216 18.06 -4.96 -3.65
CA ARG A 216 17.91 -6.13 -4.54
C ARG A 216 19.18 -6.98 -4.60
N ALA A 217 20.34 -6.42 -4.24
CA ALA A 217 21.62 -7.12 -4.20
C ALA A 217 21.83 -7.92 -2.91
N GLU A 218 21.08 -7.61 -1.84
CA GLU A 218 21.22 -8.26 -0.53
C GLU A 218 20.92 -9.78 -0.56
N PRO A 219 19.85 -10.28 -1.22
CA PRO A 219 19.61 -11.73 -1.32
C PRO A 219 20.70 -12.51 -2.07
N TYR A 220 21.55 -11.81 -2.82
CA TYR A 220 22.68 -12.39 -3.55
C TYR A 220 23.98 -12.32 -2.75
N GLY A 221 23.94 -11.77 -1.52
CA GLY A 221 25.11 -11.63 -0.67
C GLY A 221 26.13 -10.57 -1.13
N LEU A 222 25.73 -9.70 -2.07
CA LEU A 222 26.62 -8.66 -2.62
C LEU A 222 26.75 -7.45 -1.68
N ILE A 223 25.75 -7.20 -0.85
CA ILE A 223 25.73 -6.12 0.13
C ILE A 223 24.97 -6.56 1.38
N ASP A 224 25.38 -6.10 2.54
CA ASP A 224 24.61 -6.14 3.78
C ASP A 224 24.06 -4.74 4.08
N ILE A 225 22.73 -4.59 4.00
CA ILE A 225 22.05 -3.30 4.20
C ILE A 225 22.22 -2.79 5.63
N SER A 226 22.33 -3.69 6.61
CA SER A 226 22.50 -3.31 8.02
C SER A 226 23.94 -2.86 8.30
N ALA A 227 24.94 -3.58 7.83
CA ALA A 227 26.35 -3.21 7.95
C ALA A 227 26.65 -1.89 7.18
N ALA A 228 26.05 -1.71 6.00
CA ALA A 228 26.13 -0.48 5.22
C ALA A 228 25.32 0.67 5.84
N LYS A 229 24.56 0.42 6.90
CA LYS A 229 23.68 1.40 7.60
C LYS A 229 22.63 2.07 6.70
N LEU A 230 22.26 1.46 5.58
CA LEU A 230 21.28 2.03 4.63
C LEU A 230 19.86 2.06 5.20
N ASN A 231 19.55 1.20 6.16
CA ASN A 231 18.29 1.21 6.92
C ASN A 231 18.14 2.43 7.85
N GLN A 232 19.26 3.09 8.18
CA GLN A 232 19.29 4.30 9.02
C GLN A 232 19.08 5.59 8.22
N TYR A 233 19.00 5.51 6.88
CA TYR A 233 18.73 6.71 6.08
C TYR A 233 17.39 7.31 6.44
N LYS A 234 17.42 8.59 6.80
CA LYS A 234 16.22 9.41 7.06
C LYS A 234 16.02 10.37 5.90
N LYS A 235 14.88 10.22 5.23
CA LYS A 235 14.47 11.11 4.15
C LYS A 235 14.36 12.55 4.67
N PRO A 236 14.92 13.55 3.96
CA PRO A 236 14.78 14.95 4.33
C PRO A 236 13.30 15.36 4.37
N LYS A 237 12.90 16.05 5.43
CA LYS A 237 11.55 16.61 5.54
C LYS A 237 11.44 17.81 4.60
N SER A 238 10.46 17.78 3.70
CA SER A 238 10.11 18.93 2.88
C SER A 238 9.30 19.92 3.71
N ARG A 239 9.59 21.21 3.53
CA ARG A 239 8.85 22.33 4.11
C ARG A 239 7.79 22.85 3.13
N GLU A 240 7.52 22.12 2.04
CA GLU A 240 6.40 22.41 1.14
C GLU A 240 5.09 22.23 1.94
N GLY A 241 4.22 23.22 1.89
CA GLY A 241 2.92 23.17 2.53
C GLY A 241 2.00 22.14 1.85
N ASP A 242 1.06 21.60 2.60
CA ASP A 242 0.00 20.74 2.06
C ASP A 242 -0.92 21.51 1.08
N ASP A 243 -0.86 22.84 1.12
CA ASP A 243 -1.70 23.74 0.31
C ASP A 243 -1.18 24.00 -1.11
N ASN A 244 -0.04 23.43 -1.49
CA ASN A 244 0.50 23.58 -2.86
C ASN A 244 -0.40 22.98 -3.95
N GLU A 245 -1.36 22.15 -3.57
CA GLU A 245 -2.24 21.43 -4.48
C GLU A 245 -3.67 21.94 -4.33
N ILE A 246 -4.29 22.34 -5.44
CA ILE A 246 -5.66 22.85 -5.47
C ILE A 246 -6.70 21.77 -5.73
N TYR A 247 -7.93 22.05 -5.35
CA TYR A 247 -9.15 21.45 -5.88
C TYR A 247 -10.07 22.54 -6.45
N LEU A 248 -11.05 22.15 -7.23
CA LEU A 248 -12.09 23.03 -7.77
C LEU A 248 -13.39 22.81 -7.00
N SER A 249 -14.06 23.92 -6.61
CA SER A 249 -15.41 23.83 -6.05
C SER A 249 -16.40 23.32 -7.10
N GLU A 250 -17.56 22.88 -6.67
CA GLU A 250 -18.63 22.45 -7.59
C GLU A 250 -19.04 23.57 -8.56
N GLU A 251 -19.07 24.81 -8.07
CA GLU A 251 -19.35 25.98 -8.89
C GLU A 251 -18.29 26.18 -9.98
N GLU A 252 -17.01 26.05 -9.63
CA GLU A 252 -15.90 26.13 -10.58
C GLU A 252 -15.96 25.02 -11.63
N VAL A 253 -16.28 23.78 -11.19
CA VAL A 253 -16.46 22.64 -12.11
C VAL A 253 -17.66 22.88 -13.04
N ASN A 254 -18.77 23.38 -12.53
CA ASN A 254 -19.95 23.69 -13.34
C ASN A 254 -19.70 24.84 -14.32
N LYS A 255 -18.97 25.88 -13.92
CA LYS A 255 -18.52 26.95 -14.84
C LYS A 255 -17.64 26.39 -15.97
N MET A 256 -16.76 25.45 -15.69
CA MET A 256 -16.00 24.77 -16.73
C MET A 256 -16.90 23.95 -17.66
N TYR A 257 -17.87 23.23 -17.10
CA TYR A 257 -18.79 22.38 -17.87
C TYR A 257 -19.68 23.19 -18.81
N SER A 258 -20.15 24.36 -18.38
CA SER A 258 -21.03 25.23 -19.17
C SER A 258 -20.35 25.98 -20.33
N LEU A 259 -19.02 25.86 -20.47
CA LEU A 259 -18.31 26.50 -21.59
C LEU A 259 -18.70 25.88 -22.94
N GLU A 260 -18.99 26.70 -23.92
CA GLU A 260 -19.17 26.28 -25.30
C GLU A 260 -17.81 26.01 -25.96
N LEU A 261 -17.40 24.74 -25.93
CA LEU A 261 -16.15 24.26 -26.52
C LEU A 261 -16.46 23.25 -27.63
N LYS A 262 -15.48 23.05 -28.53
CA LYS A 262 -15.63 22.12 -29.66
C LYS A 262 -14.44 21.18 -29.80
N GLY A 263 -14.69 20.02 -30.38
CA GLY A 263 -13.64 19.09 -30.79
C GLY A 263 -12.83 18.52 -29.61
N LEU A 264 -11.51 18.63 -29.67
CA LEU A 264 -10.62 18.01 -28.68
C LEU A 264 -10.59 18.78 -27.35
N GLU A 265 -10.81 20.08 -27.39
CA GLU A 265 -10.90 20.91 -26.19
C GLU A 265 -12.16 20.55 -25.36
N GLU A 266 -13.30 20.40 -26.02
CA GLU A 266 -14.53 19.91 -25.41
C GLU A 266 -14.36 18.53 -24.80
N LYS A 267 -13.80 17.58 -25.56
CA LYS A 267 -13.53 16.21 -25.07
C LYS A 267 -12.62 16.19 -23.84
N ALA A 268 -11.59 17.02 -23.83
CA ALA A 268 -10.66 17.12 -22.69
C ALA A 268 -11.37 17.70 -21.45
N ARG A 269 -12.19 18.75 -21.63
CA ARG A 269 -13.01 19.35 -20.58
C ARG A 269 -14.01 18.32 -20.02
N ASP A 270 -14.74 17.61 -20.87
CA ASP A 270 -15.75 16.64 -20.44
C ASP A 270 -15.13 15.47 -19.67
N VAL A 271 -13.98 14.94 -20.13
CA VAL A 271 -13.25 13.91 -19.39
C VAL A 271 -12.80 14.40 -18.02
N PHE A 272 -12.38 15.66 -17.91
CA PHE A 272 -11.96 16.24 -16.63
C PHE A 272 -13.17 16.48 -15.69
N VAL A 273 -14.27 17.01 -16.21
CA VAL A 273 -15.51 17.20 -15.43
C VAL A 273 -16.05 15.84 -14.97
N LEU A 274 -16.06 14.83 -15.84
CA LEU A 274 -16.42 13.47 -15.46
C LEU A 274 -15.51 12.92 -14.35
N GLN A 275 -14.22 13.25 -14.38
CA GLN A 275 -13.29 12.90 -13.31
C GLN A 275 -13.64 13.61 -11.98
N CYS A 276 -14.09 14.87 -12.03
CA CYS A 276 -14.55 15.63 -10.87
C CYS A 276 -15.83 15.05 -10.24
N TRP A 277 -16.63 14.30 -10.99
CA TRP A 277 -17.88 13.70 -10.52
C TRP A 277 -17.81 12.20 -10.25
N THR A 278 -16.70 11.52 -10.63
CA THR A 278 -16.51 10.08 -10.40
C THR A 278 -15.36 9.78 -9.43
N GLY A 279 -14.47 10.74 -9.22
CA GLY A 279 -13.30 10.60 -8.37
C GLY A 279 -12.25 9.62 -8.90
N GLN A 280 -12.36 9.15 -10.14
CA GLN A 280 -11.42 8.18 -10.69
C GLN A 280 -10.09 8.83 -11.12
N ARG A 281 -9.01 8.03 -11.17
CA ARG A 281 -7.73 8.53 -11.70
C ARG A 281 -7.84 8.75 -13.20
N PHE A 282 -7.09 9.69 -13.74
CA PHE A 282 -7.04 9.90 -15.20
C PHE A 282 -6.70 8.61 -15.96
N SER A 283 -5.76 7.83 -15.45
CA SER A 283 -5.40 6.52 -16.02
C SER A 283 -6.55 5.50 -16.04
N ASP A 284 -7.53 5.68 -15.18
CA ASP A 284 -8.65 4.75 -15.01
C ASP A 284 -9.91 5.23 -15.76
N MET A 285 -9.92 6.46 -16.30
CA MET A 285 -11.09 7.01 -17.02
C MET A 285 -11.50 6.14 -18.21
N GLN A 286 -10.57 5.54 -18.93
CA GLN A 286 -10.88 4.64 -20.06
C GLN A 286 -11.50 3.30 -19.62
N LEU A 287 -11.43 2.95 -18.34
CA LEU A 287 -12.07 1.73 -17.83
C LEU A 287 -13.58 1.90 -17.68
N LEU A 288 -14.07 3.15 -17.65
CA LEU A 288 -15.50 3.43 -17.62
C LEU A 288 -16.22 2.84 -18.85
N ASN A 289 -15.53 2.75 -19.99
CA ASN A 289 -16.08 2.19 -21.24
C ASN A 289 -16.40 0.69 -21.14
N GLY A 290 -15.74 -0.05 -20.26
CA GLY A 290 -15.98 -1.47 -20.01
C GLY A 290 -16.76 -1.73 -18.72
N GLY A 291 -17.27 -0.68 -18.09
CA GLY A 291 -18.03 -0.78 -16.85
C GLY A 291 -19.46 -1.29 -17.09
N THR A 292 -20.01 -1.90 -16.04
CA THR A 292 -21.41 -2.35 -16.02
C THR A 292 -22.26 -1.29 -15.34
N VAL A 293 -23.22 -0.73 -16.07
CA VAL A 293 -24.22 0.19 -15.50
C VAL A 293 -25.35 -0.62 -14.89
N LYS A 294 -25.71 -0.29 -13.65
CA LYS A 294 -26.82 -0.90 -12.91
C LYS A 294 -27.79 0.18 -12.48
N ASP A 295 -29.07 -0.09 -12.67
CA ASP A 295 -30.13 0.78 -12.18
C ASP A 295 -30.43 0.46 -10.70
N PHE A 296 -30.59 1.51 -9.91
CA PHE A 296 -31.02 1.48 -8.52
C PHE A 296 -32.21 2.40 -8.34
N ASN A 297 -33.02 2.19 -7.30
CA ASN A 297 -34.23 2.95 -7.05
C ASN A 297 -34.08 4.48 -7.14
N ASN A 298 -32.89 4.99 -6.77
CA ASN A 298 -32.56 6.42 -6.70
C ASN A 298 -31.53 6.87 -7.74
N GLY A 299 -31.22 6.08 -8.78
CA GLY A 299 -30.24 6.47 -9.80
C GLY A 299 -29.47 5.30 -10.41
N LYS A 300 -28.34 5.60 -11.01
CA LYS A 300 -27.49 4.62 -11.69
C LYS A 300 -26.13 4.50 -11.01
N ILE A 301 -25.58 3.29 -11.02
CA ILE A 301 -24.23 2.99 -10.53
C ILE A 301 -23.42 2.38 -11.68
N LEU A 302 -22.18 2.82 -11.85
CA LEU A 302 -21.22 2.25 -12.79
C LEU A 302 -20.18 1.42 -12.03
N GLU A 303 -20.12 0.12 -12.32
CA GLU A 303 -19.11 -0.78 -11.74
C GLU A 303 -17.94 -0.96 -12.68
N ILE A 304 -16.73 -0.77 -12.18
CA ILE A 304 -15.48 -0.97 -12.92
C ILE A 304 -14.43 -1.72 -12.07
N VAL A 305 -13.43 -2.30 -12.75
CA VAL A 305 -12.25 -2.88 -12.09
C VAL A 305 -11.05 -1.97 -12.37
N GLN A 306 -10.49 -1.35 -11.33
CA GLN A 306 -9.36 -0.42 -11.47
C GLN A 306 -8.06 -1.15 -11.86
N LYS A 307 -7.29 -0.58 -12.83
CA LYS A 307 -6.03 -1.18 -13.34
C LYS A 307 -4.99 -1.47 -12.28
N LYS A 308 -4.78 -0.54 -11.37
CA LYS A 308 -3.61 -0.56 -10.50
C LYS A 308 -3.72 -1.55 -9.34
N ARG A 309 -4.94 -1.98 -8.96
CA ARG A 309 -5.19 -2.81 -7.77
C ARG A 309 -6.19 -3.92 -7.97
N THR A 310 -6.72 -4.12 -9.19
CA THR A 310 -7.77 -5.10 -9.50
C THR A 310 -9.00 -5.04 -8.57
N HIS A 311 -9.22 -3.88 -7.91
CA HIS A 311 -10.36 -3.68 -7.05
C HIS A 311 -11.59 -3.29 -7.88
N LYS A 312 -12.69 -3.97 -7.63
CA LYS A 312 -14.01 -3.58 -8.12
C LYS A 312 -14.47 -2.36 -7.31
N VAL A 313 -14.88 -1.31 -8.00
CA VAL A 313 -15.46 -0.11 -7.40
C VAL A 313 -16.81 0.17 -8.03
N SER A 314 -17.76 0.62 -7.22
CA SER A 314 -19.10 1.02 -7.64
C SER A 314 -19.20 2.54 -7.52
N ILE A 315 -19.41 3.21 -8.64
CA ILE A 315 -19.38 4.67 -8.77
C ILE A 315 -20.80 5.16 -8.95
N PRO A 316 -21.36 5.98 -8.04
CA PRO A 316 -22.66 6.59 -8.26
C PRO A 316 -22.56 7.60 -9.40
N LEU A 317 -23.50 7.55 -10.33
CA LEU A 317 -23.58 8.47 -11.47
C LEU A 317 -24.46 9.65 -11.10
N PHE A 318 -23.85 10.74 -10.67
CA PHE A 318 -24.54 12.03 -10.49
C PHE A 318 -24.99 12.58 -11.84
N PRO A 319 -26.01 13.47 -11.90
CA PRO A 319 -26.63 13.91 -13.16
C PRO A 319 -25.60 14.38 -14.21
N VAL A 320 -24.64 15.22 -13.84
CA VAL A 320 -23.59 15.72 -14.75
C VAL A 320 -22.72 14.58 -15.29
N ALA A 321 -22.37 13.60 -14.44
CA ALA A 321 -21.58 12.45 -14.89
C ALA A 321 -22.36 11.56 -15.85
N LEU A 322 -23.66 11.36 -15.59
CA LEU A 322 -24.54 10.58 -16.45
C LEU A 322 -24.72 11.27 -17.81
N GLU A 323 -25.01 12.58 -17.82
CA GLU A 323 -25.16 13.39 -19.02
C GLU A 323 -23.91 13.31 -19.93
N ILE A 324 -22.73 13.44 -19.34
CA ILE A 324 -21.47 13.30 -20.11
C ILE A 324 -21.32 11.88 -20.65
N LEU A 325 -21.61 10.85 -19.88
CA LEU A 325 -21.52 9.47 -20.35
C LEU A 325 -22.51 9.17 -21.46
N GLU A 326 -23.76 9.65 -21.36
CA GLU A 326 -24.79 9.53 -22.38
C GLU A 326 -24.41 10.28 -23.66
N LYS A 327 -23.87 11.51 -23.56
CA LYS A 327 -23.36 12.29 -24.69
C LYS A 327 -22.37 11.52 -25.56
N TYR A 328 -21.55 10.67 -24.93
CA TYR A 328 -20.56 9.84 -25.62
C TYR A 328 -20.98 8.36 -25.74
N ASN A 329 -22.27 8.03 -25.58
CA ASN A 329 -22.78 6.65 -25.62
C ASN A 329 -21.98 5.71 -24.70
N PHE A 330 -21.64 6.15 -23.51
CA PHE A 330 -20.78 5.43 -22.54
C PHE A 330 -19.39 5.07 -23.07
N GLN A 331 -18.91 5.80 -24.08
CA GLN A 331 -17.57 5.66 -24.65
C GLN A 331 -16.72 6.91 -24.34
N VAL A 332 -16.13 6.97 -23.14
CA VAL A 332 -15.32 8.12 -22.71
C VAL A 332 -14.21 8.43 -23.72
N PRO A 333 -14.12 9.67 -24.21
CA PRO A 333 -13.14 10.06 -25.21
C PRO A 333 -11.70 9.79 -24.77
N LYS A 334 -10.90 9.24 -25.68
CA LYS A 334 -9.48 8.99 -25.42
C LYS A 334 -8.67 10.26 -25.67
N VAL A 335 -8.17 10.86 -24.60
CA VAL A 335 -7.34 12.06 -24.64
C VAL A 335 -5.96 11.75 -24.06
N ARG A 336 -4.88 12.21 -24.71
CA ARG A 336 -3.51 12.06 -24.18
C ARG A 336 -3.32 12.99 -22.99
N GLU A 337 -2.56 12.58 -21.97
CA GLU A 337 -2.40 13.33 -20.72
C GLU A 337 -1.87 14.75 -20.94
N ASN A 338 -0.83 14.94 -21.75
CA ASN A 338 -0.29 16.27 -22.06
C ASN A 338 -1.31 17.17 -22.77
N THR A 339 -2.11 16.59 -23.66
CA THR A 339 -3.19 17.30 -24.37
C THR A 339 -4.29 17.70 -23.38
N MET A 340 -4.66 16.79 -22.49
CA MET A 340 -5.61 17.05 -21.42
C MET A 340 -5.14 18.20 -20.53
N LEU A 341 -3.89 18.13 -20.02
CA LEU A 341 -3.31 19.17 -19.17
C LEU A 341 -3.34 20.55 -19.80
N LYS A 342 -3.09 20.64 -21.11
CA LYS A 342 -3.19 21.92 -21.85
C LYS A 342 -4.62 22.45 -21.81
N TYR A 343 -5.57 21.67 -22.31
CA TYR A 343 -6.94 22.14 -22.51
C TYR A 343 -7.73 22.34 -21.21
N ILE A 344 -7.48 21.57 -20.15
CA ILE A 344 -8.16 21.82 -18.86
C ILE A 344 -7.69 23.13 -18.20
N LYS A 345 -6.43 23.54 -18.42
CA LYS A 345 -5.94 24.85 -17.96
C LYS A 345 -6.55 25.98 -18.76
N GLU A 346 -6.62 25.86 -20.08
CA GLU A 346 -7.27 26.82 -20.96
C GLU A 346 -8.78 26.95 -20.64
N ALA A 347 -9.46 25.82 -20.41
CA ALA A 347 -10.85 25.82 -19.98
C ALA A 347 -11.02 26.45 -18.59
N GLY A 348 -10.11 26.18 -17.64
CA GLY A 348 -10.12 26.84 -16.33
C GLY A 348 -9.94 28.34 -16.42
N GLN A 349 -9.08 28.82 -17.31
CA GLN A 349 -8.91 30.25 -17.57
C GLN A 349 -10.19 30.85 -18.16
N LYS A 350 -10.78 30.24 -19.19
CA LYS A 350 -12.05 30.67 -19.81
C LYS A 350 -13.21 30.66 -18.82
N ALA A 351 -13.24 29.72 -17.87
CA ALA A 351 -14.23 29.63 -16.80
C ALA A 351 -14.02 30.67 -15.67
N GLY A 352 -13.00 31.54 -15.78
CA GLY A 352 -12.73 32.57 -14.79
C GLY A 352 -12.10 32.04 -13.48
N ILE A 353 -11.39 30.92 -13.50
CA ILE A 353 -10.67 30.38 -12.33
C ILE A 353 -9.32 31.09 -12.19
N ILE A 354 -9.37 32.41 -11.98
CA ILE A 354 -8.20 33.32 -12.00
C ILE A 354 -7.67 33.69 -10.61
N GLY A 355 -8.30 33.19 -9.54
CA GLY A 355 -7.86 33.45 -8.16
C GLY A 355 -6.37 33.16 -7.98
N LYS A 356 -5.69 33.96 -7.18
CA LYS A 356 -4.25 33.77 -6.89
C LYS A 356 -4.05 32.68 -5.87
N HIS A 357 -3.00 31.85 -6.06
CA HIS A 357 -2.59 30.80 -5.16
C HIS A 357 -1.07 30.80 -5.01
N ILE A 358 -0.59 30.68 -3.76
CA ILE A 358 0.85 30.69 -3.46
C ILE A 358 1.33 29.25 -3.38
N VAL A 359 2.32 28.92 -4.20
CA VAL A 359 3.00 27.62 -4.17
C VAL A 359 4.36 27.79 -3.51
N THR A 360 4.58 27.07 -2.41
CA THR A 360 5.85 27.04 -1.70
C THR A 360 6.71 25.88 -2.21
N GLU A 361 7.87 26.17 -2.77
CA GLU A 361 8.85 25.18 -3.19
C GLU A 361 10.04 25.16 -2.24
N ASP A 362 10.32 23.99 -1.65
CA ASP A 362 11.51 23.74 -0.84
C ASP A 362 12.60 23.04 -1.69
N ARG A 363 13.73 23.72 -1.82
CA ARG A 363 14.89 23.27 -2.61
C ARG A 363 16.16 23.23 -1.74
N GLY A 364 16.05 22.58 -0.57
CA GLY A 364 17.13 22.43 0.39
C GLY A 364 17.37 23.72 1.20
N SER A 365 18.39 24.47 0.86
CA SER A 365 18.69 25.73 1.55
C SER A 365 17.71 26.88 1.21
N LYS A 366 16.99 26.77 0.08
CA LYS A 366 16.14 27.85 -0.45
C LYS A 366 14.66 27.45 -0.44
N ILE A 367 13.84 28.28 0.20
CA ILE A 367 12.39 28.24 0.09
C ILE A 367 11.97 29.37 -0.84
N THR A 368 11.12 29.09 -1.80
CA THR A 368 10.59 30.09 -2.74
C THR A 368 9.07 29.99 -2.78
N ASN A 369 8.43 31.16 -2.61
CA ASN A 369 7.01 31.33 -2.79
C ASN A 369 6.75 31.95 -4.16
N THR A 370 5.96 31.24 -4.97
CA THR A 370 5.58 31.70 -6.30
C THR A 370 4.07 31.79 -6.38
N THR A 371 3.56 32.93 -6.80
CA THR A 371 2.12 33.14 -6.99
C THR A 371 1.72 32.70 -8.39
N TYR A 372 0.72 31.86 -8.48
CA TYR A 372 0.11 31.38 -9.71
C TYR A 372 -1.37 31.76 -9.75
N CYS A 373 -1.95 31.84 -10.94
CA CYS A 373 -3.40 31.76 -11.09
C CYS A 373 -3.87 30.34 -10.85
N ARG A 374 -5.04 30.14 -10.23
CA ARG A 374 -5.54 28.79 -9.88
C ARG A 374 -5.67 27.88 -11.09
N TYR A 375 -6.08 28.42 -12.27
CA TYR A 375 -6.16 27.60 -13.50
C TYR A 375 -4.81 27.01 -13.93
N GLU A 376 -3.69 27.67 -13.65
CA GLU A 376 -2.35 27.18 -13.99
C GLU A 376 -1.96 25.94 -13.18
N LEU A 377 -2.57 25.75 -12.02
CA LEU A 377 -2.33 24.64 -11.10
C LEU A 377 -3.25 23.46 -11.33
N ILE A 378 -4.23 23.58 -12.24
CA ILE A 378 -5.10 22.45 -12.59
C ILE A 378 -4.28 21.34 -13.23
N GLY A 379 -4.39 20.14 -12.65
CA GLY A 379 -3.71 18.94 -13.12
C GLY A 379 -4.65 17.74 -13.21
N THR A 380 -4.18 16.62 -13.73
CA THR A 380 -4.99 15.38 -13.83
C THR A 380 -5.45 14.84 -12.49
N HIS A 381 -4.74 15.14 -11.40
CA HIS A 381 -5.16 14.76 -10.05
C HIS A 381 -6.13 15.78 -9.40
N THR A 382 -6.25 16.97 -9.95
CA THR A 382 -7.17 18.00 -9.44
C THR A 382 -8.62 17.52 -9.50
N GLY A 383 -9.05 16.85 -10.57
CA GLY A 383 -10.41 16.32 -10.66
C GLY A 383 -10.74 15.34 -9.52
N ARG A 384 -9.83 14.45 -9.17
CA ARG A 384 -10.01 13.53 -8.05
C ARG A 384 -10.01 14.24 -6.69
N ARG A 385 -9.18 15.28 -6.51
CA ARG A 385 -9.23 16.12 -5.30
C ARG A 385 -10.55 16.88 -5.21
N SER A 386 -11.04 17.42 -6.32
CA SER A 386 -12.32 18.11 -6.39
C SER A 386 -13.48 17.19 -5.98
N PHE A 387 -13.52 15.97 -6.51
CA PHE A 387 -14.52 14.98 -6.09
C PHE A 387 -14.49 14.76 -4.58
N ILE A 388 -13.33 14.42 -4.03
CA ILE A 388 -13.18 14.09 -2.61
C ILE A 388 -13.56 15.28 -1.73
N SER A 389 -13.01 16.47 -2.02
CA SER A 389 -13.24 17.67 -1.20
C SER A 389 -14.69 18.14 -1.26
N ASN A 390 -15.31 18.13 -2.45
CA ASN A 390 -16.71 18.51 -2.61
C ASN A 390 -17.65 17.51 -1.96
N MET A 391 -17.39 16.19 -2.08
CA MET A 391 -18.23 15.19 -1.43
C MET A 391 -18.09 15.21 0.10
N LEU A 392 -16.90 15.50 0.62
CA LEU A 392 -16.73 15.74 2.06
C LEU A 392 -17.51 16.99 2.51
N LYS A 393 -17.50 18.09 1.73
CA LYS A 393 -18.33 19.29 2.00
C LYS A 393 -19.82 19.02 1.94
N ARG A 394 -20.25 18.03 1.16
CA ARG A 394 -21.64 17.52 1.15
C ARG A 394 -21.98 16.62 2.35
N GLY A 395 -21.02 16.36 3.26
CA GLY A 395 -21.22 15.54 4.45
C GLY A 395 -21.07 14.03 4.22
N TYR A 396 -20.59 13.59 3.05
CA TYR A 396 -20.33 12.16 2.84
C TYR A 396 -19.15 11.68 3.67
N ASP A 397 -19.30 10.49 4.26
CA ASP A 397 -18.27 9.86 5.08
C ASP A 397 -17.00 9.51 4.27
N SER A 398 -15.85 9.70 4.88
CA SER A 398 -14.54 9.44 4.26
C SER A 398 -14.34 7.98 3.87
N HIS A 399 -14.88 7.02 4.63
CA HIS A 399 -14.76 5.59 4.32
C HIS A 399 -15.59 5.21 3.09
N ILE A 400 -16.77 5.83 2.92
CA ILE A 400 -17.58 5.67 1.71
C ILE A 400 -16.80 6.19 0.50
N LEU A 401 -16.25 7.40 0.60
CA LEU A 401 -15.47 8.00 -0.49
C LEU A 401 -14.20 7.21 -0.81
N MET A 402 -13.57 6.61 0.18
CA MET A 402 -12.43 5.73 -0.03
C MET A 402 -12.80 4.48 -0.84
N ARG A 403 -13.96 3.89 -0.61
CA ARG A 403 -14.47 2.74 -1.39
C ARG A 403 -14.73 3.12 -2.85
N ILE A 404 -15.41 4.25 -3.10
CA ILE A 404 -15.70 4.76 -4.46
C ILE A 404 -14.41 5.09 -5.21
N THR A 405 -13.48 5.75 -4.55
CA THR A 405 -12.22 6.17 -5.16
C THR A 405 -11.14 5.08 -5.18
N GLY A 406 -11.31 3.98 -4.44
CA GLY A 406 -10.33 2.89 -4.34
C GLY A 406 -9.08 3.25 -3.55
N HIS A 407 -9.21 4.06 -2.48
CA HIS A 407 -8.14 4.30 -1.51
C HIS A 407 -8.15 3.18 -0.46
N THR A 408 -6.99 2.61 -0.18
CA THR A 408 -6.83 1.51 0.79
C THR A 408 -6.31 1.98 2.16
N THR A 409 -5.84 3.22 2.25
CA THR A 409 -5.33 3.80 3.50
C THR A 409 -5.82 5.24 3.66
N GLU A 410 -6.17 5.62 4.88
CA GLU A 410 -6.54 7.00 5.21
C GLU A 410 -5.42 8.00 4.88
N MET A 411 -4.16 7.63 5.12
CA MET A 411 -3.01 8.49 4.81
C MET A 411 -2.95 8.85 3.32
N ALA A 412 -3.26 7.89 2.43
CA ALA A 412 -3.31 8.14 1.00
C ALA A 412 -4.53 9.00 0.61
N PHE A 413 -5.68 8.82 1.30
CA PHE A 413 -6.90 9.57 1.08
C PHE A 413 -6.76 11.04 1.54
N LYS A 414 -6.20 11.27 2.74
CA LYS A 414 -6.00 12.62 3.32
C LYS A 414 -5.23 13.56 2.40
N LYS A 415 -4.34 13.06 1.54
CA LYS A 415 -3.63 13.87 0.55
C LYS A 415 -4.55 14.52 -0.48
N TYR A 416 -5.72 13.93 -0.72
CA TYR A 416 -6.72 14.43 -1.66
C TYR A 416 -7.82 15.25 -1.01
N ALA A 417 -8.03 15.11 0.31
CA ALA A 417 -8.99 15.88 1.06
C ALA A 417 -8.43 17.28 1.35
N LYS A 418 -8.91 18.28 0.64
CA LYS A 418 -8.48 19.70 0.75
C LYS A 418 -9.62 20.52 1.36
N ILE A 419 -10.07 20.13 2.57
CA ILE A 419 -11.06 20.88 3.34
C ILE A 419 -10.32 21.72 4.37
N SER A 420 -10.67 23.01 4.45
CA SER A 420 -10.16 23.90 5.50
C SER A 420 -10.78 23.54 6.86
N SER A 421 -10.16 24.02 7.94
CA SER A 421 -10.75 23.90 9.28
C SER A 421 -12.07 24.69 9.38
N GLU A 422 -12.22 25.78 8.66
CA GLU A 422 -13.44 26.56 8.54
C GLU A 422 -14.55 25.79 7.83
N ASP A 423 -14.24 25.13 6.69
CA ASP A 423 -15.20 24.24 6.00
C ASP A 423 -15.67 23.11 6.91
N ALA A 424 -14.76 22.52 7.68
CA ALA A 424 -15.11 21.45 8.61
C ALA A 424 -16.01 21.95 9.75
N ALA A 425 -15.75 23.14 10.28
CA ALA A 425 -16.59 23.77 11.30
C ALA A 425 -17.99 24.10 10.76
N ASN A 426 -18.09 24.68 9.56
CA ASN A 426 -19.37 24.97 8.90
C ASN A 426 -20.18 23.70 8.66
N LEU A 427 -19.54 22.62 8.20
CA LEU A 427 -20.21 21.33 8.02
C LEU A 427 -20.80 20.77 9.32
N MET A 428 -20.08 20.92 10.44
CA MET A 428 -20.61 20.53 11.75
C MET A 428 -21.83 21.36 12.15
N LEU A 429 -21.79 22.68 11.94
CA LEU A 429 -22.92 23.57 12.23
C LEU A 429 -24.15 23.25 11.37
N GLU A 430 -23.97 23.02 10.07
CA GLU A 430 -25.04 22.65 9.15
C GLU A 430 -25.65 21.28 9.52
N THR A 431 -24.82 20.32 9.92
CA THR A 431 -25.27 19.00 10.39
C THR A 431 -26.13 19.12 11.64
N GLU A 432 -25.70 19.92 12.61
CA GLU A 432 -26.51 20.15 13.84
C GLU A 432 -27.79 20.92 13.55
N ALA A 433 -27.75 21.95 12.73
CA ALA A 433 -28.94 22.68 12.29
C ALA A 433 -29.96 21.75 11.58
N SER A 434 -29.49 20.85 10.74
CA SER A 434 -30.32 19.86 10.07
C SER A 434 -31.00 18.90 11.04
N LYS A 435 -30.29 18.42 12.06
CA LYS A 435 -30.83 17.57 13.13
C LYS A 435 -31.92 18.31 13.92
N ILE A 436 -31.68 19.58 14.29
CA ILE A 436 -32.64 20.42 15.02
C ILE A 436 -33.89 20.61 14.18
N ASN A 437 -33.76 20.92 12.88
CA ASN A 437 -34.86 21.10 11.97
C ASN A 437 -35.68 19.82 11.77
N GLN A 438 -35.05 18.66 11.70
CA GLN A 438 -35.75 17.36 11.67
C GLN A 438 -36.50 17.10 12.97
N ALA A 439 -35.88 17.36 14.13
CA ALA A 439 -36.54 17.21 15.42
C ALA A 439 -37.75 18.16 15.58
N ASN A 440 -37.67 19.39 15.06
CA ASN A 440 -38.75 20.36 15.08
C ASN A 440 -39.90 19.96 14.12
N LYS A 441 -39.59 19.41 12.94
CA LYS A 441 -40.61 18.86 12.03
C LYS A 441 -41.36 17.68 12.64
N VAL A 442 -40.67 16.80 13.37
CA VAL A 442 -41.30 15.69 14.10
C VAL A 442 -42.19 16.21 15.24
N LYS A 443 -41.82 17.29 15.90
CA LYS A 443 -42.67 17.93 16.94
C LYS A 443 -43.90 18.58 16.32
N GLN A 444 -43.75 19.31 15.22
CA GLN A 444 -44.92 19.95 14.52
C GLN A 444 -45.89 18.94 13.90
N SER A 445 -45.42 17.76 13.49
CA SER A 445 -46.30 16.69 13.01
C SER A 445 -47.10 16.00 14.14
N ASN A 446 -46.65 16.15 15.39
CA ASN A 446 -47.32 15.62 16.57
C ASN A 446 -48.36 16.60 17.18
N ASP A 447 -48.36 17.89 16.76
CA ASP A 447 -49.30 18.90 17.25
C ASP A 447 -50.61 18.97 16.45
N ILE A 448 -50.79 18.13 15.43
CA ILE A 448 -52.05 18.01 14.64
C ILE A 448 -52.70 16.66 14.96
N VAL A 449 -53.33 16.54 16.15
CA VAL A 449 -54.17 15.39 16.46
C VAL A 449 -55.56 15.88 16.89
N PRO A 450 -56.62 15.51 16.16
CA PRO A 450 -57.99 15.67 16.63
C PRO A 450 -58.25 14.61 17.71
N SER A 451 -58.94 15.06 18.74
CA SER A 451 -59.33 14.29 19.91
C SER A 451 -60.21 13.08 19.59
N SER A 452 -59.66 11.87 19.71
CA SER A 452 -60.39 10.64 20.01
C SER A 452 -59.45 9.58 20.61
N ASN A 453 -59.63 9.31 21.88
CA ASN A 453 -58.65 8.71 22.79
C ASN A 453 -58.64 7.19 22.93
N GLU A 454 -58.95 6.38 21.94
CA GLU A 454 -58.91 4.91 22.09
C GLU A 454 -58.04 4.11 21.10
N ASN A 455 -57.57 4.73 20.02
CA ASN A 455 -56.75 4.04 19.03
C ASN A 455 -55.26 4.48 19.03
N ILE A 456 -54.88 5.40 19.90
CA ILE A 456 -53.54 6.04 19.89
C ILE A 456 -52.50 5.19 20.62
N ALA A 457 -52.89 4.52 21.69
CA ALA A 457 -51.95 3.65 22.47
C ALA A 457 -51.46 2.45 21.65
N GLU A 458 -52.34 1.87 20.81
CA GLU A 458 -51.99 0.73 19.96
C GLU A 458 -51.16 1.14 18.74
N ALA A 459 -51.41 2.33 18.19
CA ALA A 459 -50.61 2.89 17.08
C ALA A 459 -49.23 3.35 17.54
N ILE A 460 -49.08 3.88 18.76
CA ILE A 460 -47.80 4.28 19.36
C ILE A 460 -46.97 3.04 19.70
N SER A 461 -47.58 1.99 20.26
CA SER A 461 -46.91 0.72 20.54
C SER A 461 -46.39 0.06 19.27
N LYS A 462 -47.18 -0.01 18.20
CA LYS A 462 -46.75 -0.52 16.89
C LYS A 462 -45.68 0.37 16.20
N GLY A 463 -45.76 1.69 16.38
CA GLY A 463 -44.77 2.64 15.83
C GLY A 463 -43.45 2.60 16.57
N ILE A 464 -43.44 2.37 17.89
CA ILE A 464 -42.24 2.21 18.69
C ILE A 464 -41.57 0.85 18.39
N GLU A 465 -42.33 -0.23 18.27
CA GLU A 465 -41.78 -1.53 17.86
C GLU A 465 -41.22 -1.51 16.42
N ALA A 466 -41.87 -0.86 15.46
CA ALA A 466 -41.36 -0.69 14.12
C ALA A 466 -40.10 0.21 14.07
N GLY A 467 -40.09 1.29 14.84
CA GLY A 467 -38.95 2.21 14.92
C GLY A 467 -37.72 1.62 15.64
N LEU A 468 -37.93 0.80 16.67
CA LEU A 468 -36.86 0.05 17.36
C LEU A 468 -36.30 -1.08 16.48
N LYS A 469 -37.20 -1.78 15.76
CA LYS A 469 -36.77 -2.81 14.80
C LYS A 469 -35.97 -2.21 13.66
N HIS A 470 -36.37 -1.07 13.11
CA HIS A 470 -35.66 -0.41 12.01
C HIS A 470 -34.31 0.20 12.44
N LYS A 471 -34.18 0.68 13.68
CA LYS A 471 -32.90 1.17 14.22
C LYS A 471 -31.91 0.01 14.51
N ASN A 472 -32.43 -1.10 15.00
CA ASN A 472 -31.59 -2.28 15.24
C ASN A 472 -31.18 -2.95 13.94
N ASP A 473 -32.06 -3.03 12.93
CA ASP A 473 -31.76 -3.64 11.63
C ASP A 473 -30.73 -2.81 10.84
N ILE A 474 -30.78 -1.47 10.87
CA ILE A 474 -29.80 -0.60 10.20
C ILE A 474 -28.43 -0.63 10.91
N ALA A 475 -28.40 -0.71 12.25
CA ALA A 475 -27.16 -0.84 13.00
C ALA A 475 -26.54 -2.25 12.86
N TYR A 476 -27.38 -3.28 12.71
CA TYR A 476 -26.93 -4.66 12.50
C TYR A 476 -26.47 -4.90 11.05
N ASP A 477 -27.18 -4.40 10.04
CA ASP A 477 -26.80 -4.57 8.62
C ASP A 477 -25.53 -3.80 8.22
N LEU A 478 -25.24 -2.66 8.84
CA LEU A 478 -24.00 -1.91 8.59
C LEU A 478 -22.77 -2.52 9.24
N LEU A 479 -22.93 -3.40 10.23
CA LEU A 479 -21.82 -4.07 10.91
C LEU A 479 -21.54 -5.48 10.40
N PHE A 480 -22.49 -6.17 9.74
CA PHE A 480 -22.41 -7.61 9.57
C PHE A 480 -22.61 -8.18 8.16
N ASN A 481 -22.99 -7.41 7.13
CA ASN A 481 -23.17 -7.97 5.78
C ASN A 481 -22.05 -7.62 4.80
N SER A 482 -20.96 -8.44 4.85
CA SER A 482 -20.12 -8.70 3.66
C SER A 482 -19.45 -10.08 3.76
N GLN A 483 -19.92 -10.98 2.94
CA GLN A 483 -19.36 -12.28 2.53
C GLN A 483 -19.54 -13.47 3.50
N GLU A 484 -20.09 -14.54 2.95
CA GLU A 484 -20.03 -15.92 3.48
C GLU A 484 -18.59 -16.26 3.91
N SER A 485 -18.34 -16.23 5.22
CA SER A 485 -17.10 -16.71 5.82
C SER A 485 -17.41 -17.15 7.24
N ASN A 486 -17.16 -18.39 7.52
CA ASN A 486 -17.11 -19.07 8.82
C ASN A 486 -17.56 -18.21 10.00
N ILE A 487 -18.85 -18.31 10.34
CA ILE A 487 -19.42 -17.74 11.56
C ILE A 487 -18.86 -18.54 12.71
N GLU A 488 -18.16 -17.92 13.62
CA GLU A 488 -17.68 -18.53 14.85
C GLU A 488 -18.58 -18.13 16.01
N SER A 489 -19.12 -19.10 16.71
CA SER A 489 -19.98 -18.90 17.87
C SER A 489 -19.18 -18.94 19.16
N TYR A 490 -19.47 -18.03 20.09
CA TYR A 490 -18.79 -17.89 21.36
C TYR A 490 -19.83 -17.81 22.49
N GLY A 491 -19.50 -18.35 23.65
CA GLY A 491 -20.25 -18.18 24.90
C GLY A 491 -19.45 -17.39 25.93
N ILE A 492 -20.11 -16.57 26.73
CA ILE A 492 -19.50 -15.89 27.88
C ILE A 492 -19.66 -16.78 29.11
N ASP A 493 -18.57 -17.13 29.76
CA ASP A 493 -18.57 -17.86 31.02
C ASP A 493 -18.85 -16.87 32.17
N ARG A 494 -20.09 -16.85 32.66
CA ARG A 494 -20.53 -15.95 33.75
C ARG A 494 -20.07 -16.40 35.13
N ASP A 495 -19.55 -17.63 35.27
CA ASP A 495 -19.03 -18.13 36.54
C ASP A 495 -17.61 -17.63 36.82
N VAL A 496 -16.98 -17.01 35.82
CA VAL A 496 -15.65 -16.43 35.92
C VAL A 496 -15.72 -15.04 36.60
N ASP A 497 -15.05 -14.89 37.74
CA ASP A 497 -14.93 -13.60 38.42
C ASP A 497 -13.99 -12.66 37.63
N ILE A 498 -14.58 -11.80 36.80
CA ILE A 498 -13.85 -10.89 35.94
C ILE A 498 -13.05 -9.81 36.70
N SER A 499 -13.34 -9.62 38.01
CA SER A 499 -12.61 -8.65 38.87
C SER A 499 -11.16 -9.08 39.12
N GLN A 500 -10.83 -10.36 38.91
CA GLN A 500 -9.48 -10.91 39.05
C GLN A 500 -8.57 -10.63 37.85
N PHE A 501 -9.12 -10.06 36.76
CA PHE A 501 -8.38 -9.80 35.55
C PHE A 501 -8.24 -8.30 35.27
N ASP A 502 -7.05 -7.87 34.87
CA ASP A 502 -6.80 -6.48 34.44
C ASP A 502 -7.34 -6.26 33.02
N LEU A 503 -8.66 -6.05 32.92
CA LEU A 503 -9.35 -5.78 31.67
C LEU A 503 -9.37 -4.29 31.36
N ASN A 504 -9.03 -3.95 30.11
CA ASN A 504 -9.11 -2.58 29.66
C ASN A 504 -10.56 -2.17 29.32
N LYS A 505 -10.79 -0.86 29.18
CA LYS A 505 -12.13 -0.29 28.95
C LYS A 505 -12.84 -0.90 27.71
N ASN A 506 -12.11 -1.21 26.64
CA ASN A 506 -12.72 -1.80 25.43
C ASN A 506 -13.16 -3.26 25.64
N GLU A 507 -12.46 -4.01 26.48
CA GLU A 507 -12.78 -5.39 26.83
C GLU A 507 -13.99 -5.44 27.77
N LEU A 508 -14.07 -4.54 28.75
CA LEU A 508 -15.24 -4.38 29.62
C LEU A 508 -16.48 -3.91 28.84
N ASP A 509 -16.31 -2.94 27.94
CA ASP A 509 -17.39 -2.47 27.07
C ASP A 509 -17.89 -3.58 26.12
N PHE A 510 -17.00 -4.45 25.65
CA PHE A 510 -17.36 -5.59 24.83
C PHE A 510 -18.21 -6.61 25.63
N LEU A 511 -17.75 -7.01 26.79
CA LEU A 511 -18.48 -7.98 27.66
C LEU A 511 -19.84 -7.44 28.11
N ASN A 512 -19.94 -6.14 28.43
CA ASN A 512 -21.19 -5.52 28.87
C ASN A 512 -22.24 -5.34 27.76
N LYS A 513 -21.80 -5.31 26.50
CA LYS A 513 -22.69 -5.09 25.33
C LYS A 513 -23.04 -6.36 24.59
N THR A 514 -22.44 -7.48 24.95
CA THR A 514 -22.57 -8.75 24.26
C THR A 514 -23.50 -9.69 25.05
N SER A 515 -24.38 -10.41 24.37
CA SER A 515 -25.22 -11.45 24.95
C SER A 515 -24.37 -12.65 25.43
N ASP A 516 -24.93 -13.51 26.26
CA ASP A 516 -24.22 -14.66 26.83
C ASP A 516 -23.70 -15.64 25.76
N GLU A 517 -24.43 -15.74 24.65
CA GLU A 517 -23.97 -16.42 23.43
C GLU A 517 -24.02 -15.43 22.27
N PHE A 518 -22.98 -15.42 21.44
CA PHE A 518 -22.88 -14.52 20.29
C PHE A 518 -22.09 -15.14 19.15
N GLU A 519 -22.45 -14.71 17.95
CA GLU A 519 -21.79 -15.12 16.72
C GLU A 519 -20.97 -13.95 16.17
N VAL A 520 -19.77 -14.24 15.70
CA VAL A 520 -18.90 -13.26 15.07
C VAL A 520 -18.51 -13.76 13.69
N GLY A 521 -18.91 -13.03 12.67
CA GLY A 521 -18.40 -13.20 11.32
C GLY A 521 -16.92 -12.82 11.24
N THR A 522 -16.40 -12.38 10.12
CA THR A 522 -14.97 -12.00 10.02
C THR A 522 -14.67 -10.76 10.87
N PRO A 523 -14.10 -10.90 12.09
CA PRO A 523 -13.96 -9.77 13.00
C PRO A 523 -12.87 -8.79 12.53
N SER A 524 -13.07 -7.50 12.79
CA SER A 524 -12.03 -6.50 12.61
C SER A 524 -10.79 -6.85 13.46
N LEU A 525 -9.61 -6.34 13.09
CA LEU A 525 -8.36 -6.62 13.82
C LEU A 525 -8.45 -6.27 15.32
N LYS A 526 -9.24 -5.23 15.66
CA LYS A 526 -9.46 -4.78 17.04
C LYS A 526 -10.32 -5.79 17.80
N VAL A 527 -11.42 -6.24 17.21
CA VAL A 527 -12.33 -7.23 17.81
C VAL A 527 -11.62 -8.58 17.96
N ARG A 528 -10.85 -9.02 16.95
CA ARG A 528 -10.05 -10.26 17.02
C ARG A 528 -9.02 -10.24 18.16
N LYS A 529 -8.40 -9.10 18.46
CA LYS A 529 -7.48 -8.97 19.59
C LYS A 529 -8.21 -9.10 20.94
N ILE A 530 -9.39 -8.51 21.06
CA ILE A 530 -10.24 -8.63 22.25
C ILE A 530 -10.67 -10.08 22.45
N LEU A 531 -11.25 -10.72 21.43
CA LEU A 531 -11.69 -12.12 21.47
C LEU A 531 -10.54 -13.07 21.86
N ASN A 532 -9.37 -12.93 21.22
CA ASN A 532 -8.22 -13.78 21.53
C ASN A 532 -7.70 -13.59 22.95
N ARG A 533 -7.82 -12.39 23.52
CA ARG A 533 -7.42 -12.13 24.91
C ARG A 533 -8.43 -12.71 25.89
N LEU A 534 -9.73 -12.51 25.66
CA LEU A 534 -10.80 -13.04 26.51
C LEU A 534 -10.85 -14.57 26.47
N LEU A 535 -10.58 -15.21 25.30
CA LEU A 535 -10.39 -16.66 25.19
C LEU A 535 -9.21 -17.17 26.01
N LYS A 536 -8.08 -16.45 25.98
CA LYS A 536 -6.88 -16.83 26.78
C LYS A 536 -7.10 -16.71 28.28
N LEU A 537 -7.97 -15.79 28.70
CA LEU A 537 -8.32 -15.59 30.09
C LEU A 537 -9.45 -16.52 30.55
N GLY A 538 -10.04 -17.31 29.63
CA GLY A 538 -11.14 -18.23 29.94
C GLY A 538 -12.47 -17.52 30.20
N ILE A 539 -12.59 -16.23 29.90
CA ILE A 539 -13.81 -15.44 30.11
C ILE A 539 -14.86 -15.75 29.03
N ILE A 540 -14.42 -16.11 27.83
CA ILE A 540 -15.28 -16.59 26.76
C ILE A 540 -14.81 -17.97 26.29
N VAL A 541 -15.74 -18.78 25.82
CA VAL A 541 -15.49 -20.11 25.25
C VAL A 541 -16.02 -20.15 23.82
N ARG A 542 -15.33 -20.90 22.95
CA ARG A 542 -15.80 -21.12 21.58
C ARG A 542 -16.85 -22.23 21.61
N LEU A 543 -18.06 -21.93 21.17
CA LEU A 543 -19.11 -22.90 20.99
C LEU A 543 -18.88 -23.68 19.69
N LYS A 544 -19.14 -24.98 19.71
CA LYS A 544 -18.90 -25.90 18.56
C LYS A 544 -19.96 -25.73 17.49
#